data_514c6e591173f705c88e9c38a8101e61
#
_entry.id   514c6e591173f705c88e9c38a8101e61
#
_cell.length_a   1.000
_cell.length_b   1.000
_cell.length_c   1.000
_cell.angle_alpha   90.00
_cell.angle_beta   90.00
_cell.angle_gamma   90.00
#
_symmetry.space_group_name_H-M   'P 1'
#
loop_
_entity.id
_entity.type
_entity.pdbx_description
1 polymer ?
#
loop_
_entity_poly.entity_id
_entity_poly.type
_entity_poly.pdbx_seq_one_letter_code
_entity_poly.pdbx_strand_id
1 'polypeptide(L)'
;MGTKKAYDGHGSLKYFIIIAVFGILCRFSSFGNPLINVDEGFYLFVGGDMLHGAIPFVDVWDRKPLGLFILYAFFHLFGPYRLWAYQIGALASVCLTGIVAMKMARSVASATGALFAALLYVAWLDLAGGEGGQSPVFYNLLVGCAMLNIVRLISAEKLTQAEIIKRGSMAMLLFGLSLQIKYTTVFEGCFAGIFLGYILRQNRFSWPATGRYLALFATIALLPTVMVGGAYWLCGYGSQWWFANILSIFCRSKEPPAILAYNFMNIALLIGPLFLNIFLQVILCRNRSVVQRRCAFFFNAWSVCAVIGVFLIGEWYNHYAIPAFLPLSIASASLFASPVGRIWLVVLLGLGTVKGQAMVLENQKNNGNARTVHHVLDVISKQKGCLFIYNGSAVFYDFLPPCRLTDHPFPGHFDSIVENRATGMDPATEVRNVLRKNPTYIMTYTPPRVDENEAVRAIVYDRIRQAYTEAYRERQGNAFLVLYRLDDHLNP
;
A
#
# COMPACT_ATOMS: atom_id res chain seq x y z
N MET A 1 21.05 36.40 19.05
CA MET A 1 22.01 35.99 17.99
C MET A 1 21.92 34.48 17.87
N GLY A 2 21.05 33.97 17.02
CA GLY A 2 20.88 32.54 16.75
C GLY A 2 21.47 32.23 15.39
N THR A 3 22.62 31.58 15.40
CA THR A 3 23.33 31.14 14.19
C THR A 3 22.44 30.23 13.37
N LYS A 4 22.03 30.66 12.18
CA LYS A 4 21.64 29.78 11.09
C LYS A 4 22.83 28.85 10.80
N LYS A 5 22.90 27.67 11.45
CA LYS A 5 23.83 26.66 10.96
C LYS A 5 23.38 26.31 9.54
N ALA A 6 24.21 26.72 8.58
CA ALA A 6 24.10 26.26 7.21
C ALA A 6 23.90 24.73 7.23
N TYR A 7 22.98 24.25 6.42
CA TYR A 7 22.73 22.81 6.23
C TYR A 7 24.02 22.26 5.60
N ASP A 8 24.91 21.67 6.43
CA ASP A 8 26.11 21.00 5.97
C ASP A 8 25.72 19.89 4.99
N GLY A 9 25.98 20.12 3.71
CA GLY A 9 25.64 19.16 2.64
C GLY A 9 26.24 17.76 2.87
N HIS A 10 27.43 17.69 3.50
CA HIS A 10 28.08 16.44 3.88
C HIS A 10 27.31 15.64 4.96
N GLY A 11 26.67 16.32 5.92
CA GLY A 11 25.84 15.65 6.92
C GLY A 11 24.57 15.04 6.33
N SER A 12 23.98 15.66 5.32
CA SER A 12 22.79 15.18 4.64
C SER A 12 23.04 13.89 3.84
N LEU A 13 24.17 13.83 3.12
CA LEU A 13 24.55 12.65 2.31
C LEU A 13 24.82 11.42 3.18
N LYS A 14 25.49 11.58 4.33
CA LYS A 14 25.74 10.47 5.28
C LYS A 14 24.43 9.80 5.72
N TYR A 15 23.44 10.55 6.12
CA TYR A 15 22.16 10.01 6.57
C TYR A 15 21.38 9.36 5.42
N PHE A 16 21.43 9.94 4.22
CA PHE A 16 20.87 9.32 3.03
C PHE A 16 21.48 7.95 2.77
N ILE A 17 22.82 7.85 2.79
CA ILE A 17 23.52 6.58 2.58
C ILE A 17 23.12 5.55 3.64
N ILE A 18 23.03 5.92 4.92
CA ILE A 18 22.63 5.00 6.01
C ILE A 18 21.21 4.47 5.76
N ILE A 19 20.25 5.35 5.44
CA ILE A 19 18.87 4.96 5.17
C ILE A 19 18.79 4.07 3.92
N ALA A 20 19.54 4.41 2.86
CA ALA A 20 19.54 3.63 1.62
C ALA A 20 20.15 2.24 1.82
N VAL A 21 21.30 2.14 2.48
CA VAL A 21 21.93 0.85 2.78
C VAL A 21 21.03 0.01 3.66
N PHE A 22 20.43 0.58 4.70
CA PHE A 22 19.51 -0.13 5.57
C PHE A 22 18.26 -0.60 4.82
N GLY A 23 17.68 0.25 3.96
CA GLY A 23 16.55 -0.11 3.09
C GLY A 23 16.89 -1.24 2.11
N ILE A 24 18.08 -1.24 1.52
CA ILE A 24 18.56 -2.33 0.66
C ILE A 24 18.67 -3.63 1.47
N LEU A 25 19.28 -3.58 2.66
CA LEU A 25 19.44 -4.77 3.51
C LEU A 25 18.10 -5.37 3.92
N CYS A 26 17.12 -4.54 4.30
CA CYS A 26 15.78 -4.99 4.66
C CYS A 26 15.04 -5.66 3.49
N ARG A 27 15.28 -5.22 2.26
CA ARG A 27 14.54 -5.67 1.07
C ARG A 27 15.32 -6.61 0.16
N PHE A 28 16.57 -6.92 0.53
CA PHE A 28 17.46 -7.71 -0.32
C PHE A 28 16.87 -9.07 -0.73
N SER A 29 16.23 -9.76 0.21
CA SER A 29 15.60 -11.06 -0.03
C SER A 29 14.34 -11.00 -0.91
N SER A 30 13.70 -9.83 -1.07
CA SER A 30 12.48 -9.65 -1.86
C SER A 30 12.79 -9.37 -3.34
N PHE A 31 13.99 -8.87 -3.66
CA PHE A 31 14.33 -8.49 -5.03
C PHE A 31 14.28 -9.69 -5.99
N GLY A 32 13.68 -9.48 -7.16
CA GLY A 32 13.53 -10.50 -8.19
C GLY A 32 12.44 -11.54 -7.89
N ASN A 33 11.77 -11.47 -6.73
CA ASN A 33 10.62 -12.34 -6.44
C ASN A 33 9.33 -11.74 -7.01
N PRO A 34 8.63 -12.42 -7.95
CA PRO A 34 7.35 -11.95 -8.49
C PRO A 34 6.16 -12.24 -7.56
N LEU A 35 6.34 -13.11 -6.56
CA LEU A 35 5.29 -13.61 -5.66
C LEU A 35 5.36 -12.98 -4.25
N ILE A 36 5.86 -11.74 -4.14
CA ILE A 36 5.92 -11.04 -2.85
C ILE A 36 4.50 -10.86 -2.30
N ASN A 37 3.60 -10.31 -3.12
CA ASN A 37 2.22 -10.08 -2.75
C ASN A 37 1.31 -10.19 -3.99
N VAL A 38 0.12 -10.76 -3.81
CA VAL A 38 -0.86 -10.97 -4.90
C VAL A 38 -1.32 -9.65 -5.52
N ASP A 39 -1.46 -8.60 -4.71
CA ASP A 39 -1.87 -7.28 -5.16
C ASP A 39 -0.85 -6.66 -6.13
N GLU A 40 0.44 -6.74 -5.81
CA GLU A 40 1.51 -6.13 -6.62
C GLU A 40 1.63 -6.77 -8.00
N GLY A 41 1.54 -8.11 -8.03
CA GLY A 41 1.51 -8.86 -9.29
C GLY A 41 0.31 -8.47 -10.16
N PHE A 42 -0.84 -8.22 -9.52
CA PHE A 42 -2.03 -7.74 -10.23
C PHE A 42 -1.86 -6.30 -10.73
N TYR A 43 -1.30 -5.39 -9.93
CA TYR A 43 -1.05 -4.02 -10.40
C TYR A 43 -0.08 -3.99 -11.60
N LEU A 44 0.93 -4.87 -11.58
CA LEU A 44 1.89 -4.98 -12.69
C LEU A 44 1.19 -5.46 -13.96
N PHE A 45 0.37 -6.51 -13.86
CA PHE A 45 -0.43 -7.02 -14.97
C PHE A 45 -1.37 -5.95 -15.54
N VAL A 46 -2.15 -5.26 -14.68
CA VAL A 46 -3.07 -4.19 -15.14
C VAL A 46 -2.29 -3.05 -15.80
N GLY A 47 -1.14 -2.66 -15.22
CA GLY A 47 -0.27 -1.64 -15.82
C GLY A 47 0.22 -2.03 -17.22
N GLY A 48 0.55 -3.31 -17.43
CA GLY A 48 0.91 -3.86 -18.74
C GLY A 48 -0.26 -3.83 -19.72
N ASP A 49 -1.42 -4.30 -19.30
CA ASP A 49 -2.64 -4.30 -20.13
C ASP A 49 -3.05 -2.88 -20.57
N MET A 50 -2.90 -1.87 -19.69
CA MET A 50 -3.13 -0.47 -20.05
C MET A 50 -2.26 -0.01 -21.22
N LEU A 51 -1.00 -0.43 -21.28
CA LEU A 51 -0.10 -0.09 -22.40
C LEU A 51 -0.51 -0.77 -23.71
N HIS A 52 -1.34 -1.82 -23.64
CA HIS A 52 -1.93 -2.50 -24.78
C HIS A 52 -3.37 -2.03 -25.07
N GLY A 53 -3.83 -0.96 -24.42
CA GLY A 53 -5.11 -0.31 -24.71
C GLY A 53 -6.27 -0.74 -23.81
N ALA A 54 -6.04 -1.59 -22.80
CA ALA A 54 -7.10 -1.93 -21.85
C ALA A 54 -7.43 -0.72 -20.95
N ILE A 55 -8.72 -0.51 -20.71
CA ILE A 55 -9.24 0.58 -19.87
C ILE A 55 -9.57 0.02 -18.50
N PRO A 56 -8.86 0.43 -17.42
CA PRO A 56 -9.19 0.02 -16.04
C PRO A 56 -10.65 0.28 -15.72
N PHE A 57 -11.25 -0.55 -14.88
CA PHE A 57 -12.67 -0.56 -14.49
C PHE A 57 -13.65 -0.99 -15.60
N VAL A 58 -13.23 -0.99 -16.85
CA VAL A 58 -14.03 -1.40 -18.01
C VAL A 58 -13.56 -2.74 -18.52
N ASP A 59 -12.31 -2.81 -18.95
CA ASP A 59 -11.69 -4.00 -19.53
C ASP A 59 -11.01 -4.89 -18.48
N VAL A 60 -10.49 -4.27 -17.42
CA VAL A 60 -9.92 -4.95 -16.25
C VAL A 60 -10.49 -4.28 -15.00
N TRP A 61 -11.34 -5.03 -14.31
CA TRP A 61 -12.04 -4.50 -13.16
C TRP A 61 -11.17 -4.62 -11.88
N ASP A 62 -11.10 -3.53 -11.13
CA ASP A 62 -10.65 -3.45 -9.73
C ASP A 62 -11.20 -2.14 -9.12
N ARG A 63 -11.08 -1.99 -7.80
CA ARG A 63 -11.50 -0.79 -7.06
C ARG A 63 -10.34 0.15 -6.72
N LYS A 64 -9.11 -0.18 -7.09
CA LYS A 64 -7.96 0.70 -6.81
C LYS A 64 -7.99 1.92 -7.73
N PRO A 65 -7.61 3.11 -7.24
CA PRO A 65 -7.59 4.33 -8.06
C PRO A 65 -6.67 4.21 -9.28
N LEU A 66 -7.03 4.91 -10.36
CA LEU A 66 -6.31 4.87 -11.64
C LEU A 66 -4.81 5.19 -11.51
N GLY A 67 -4.43 6.13 -10.64
CA GLY A 67 -3.04 6.56 -10.49
C GLY A 67 -2.11 5.44 -10.03
N LEU A 68 -2.63 4.45 -9.29
CA LEU A 68 -1.85 3.25 -8.94
C LEU A 68 -1.50 2.45 -10.19
N PHE A 69 -2.46 2.23 -11.09
CA PHE A 69 -2.21 1.49 -12.33
C PHE A 69 -1.31 2.26 -13.29
N ILE A 70 -1.43 3.60 -13.38
CA ILE A 70 -0.51 4.46 -14.14
C ILE A 70 0.92 4.32 -13.61
N LEU A 71 1.10 4.28 -12.28
CA LEU A 71 2.42 4.07 -11.67
C LEU A 71 3.02 2.71 -12.09
N TYR A 72 2.22 1.66 -12.10
CA TYR A 72 2.68 0.34 -12.50
C TYR A 72 2.85 0.22 -14.03
N ALA A 73 2.04 0.91 -14.83
CA ALA A 73 2.26 1.05 -16.28
C ALA A 73 3.61 1.73 -16.57
N PHE A 74 3.99 2.75 -15.79
CA PHE A 74 5.34 3.34 -15.90
C PHE A 74 6.44 2.32 -15.64
N PHE A 75 6.32 1.48 -14.61
CA PHE A 75 7.30 0.41 -14.38
C PHE A 75 7.30 -0.65 -15.49
N HIS A 76 6.16 -0.91 -16.08
CA HIS A 76 6.04 -1.87 -17.18
C HIS A 76 6.77 -1.41 -18.46
N LEU A 77 6.99 -0.10 -18.65
CA LEU A 77 7.80 0.45 -19.76
C LEU A 77 9.24 -0.06 -19.76
N PHE A 78 9.75 -0.59 -18.65
CA PHE A 78 11.08 -1.20 -18.57
C PHE A 78 11.13 -2.62 -19.18
N GLY A 79 10.06 -3.10 -19.80
CA GLY A 79 10.00 -4.37 -20.52
C GLY A 79 10.39 -5.57 -19.68
N PRO A 80 11.43 -6.35 -20.05
CA PRO A 80 11.85 -7.54 -19.27
C PRO A 80 12.26 -7.22 -17.83
N TYR A 81 12.64 -5.98 -17.54
CA TYR A 81 13.07 -5.51 -16.22
C TYR A 81 11.94 -4.89 -15.40
N ARG A 82 10.68 -4.95 -15.84
CA ARG A 82 9.52 -4.32 -15.18
C ARG A 82 9.35 -4.74 -13.71
N LEU A 83 9.63 -6.02 -13.41
CA LEU A 83 9.61 -6.54 -12.03
C LEU A 83 10.63 -5.81 -11.14
N TRP A 84 11.87 -5.72 -11.61
CA TRP A 84 12.94 -5.01 -10.90
C TRP A 84 12.65 -3.51 -10.82
N ALA A 85 12.07 -2.94 -11.87
CA ALA A 85 11.76 -1.50 -11.93
C ALA A 85 10.78 -1.10 -10.83
N TYR A 86 9.67 -1.84 -10.60
CA TYR A 86 8.76 -1.50 -9.52
C TYR A 86 9.36 -1.74 -8.13
N GLN A 87 10.17 -2.79 -7.96
CA GLN A 87 10.81 -3.09 -6.67
C GLN A 87 11.86 -2.03 -6.30
N ILE A 88 12.67 -1.59 -7.27
CA ILE A 88 13.63 -0.48 -7.10
C ILE A 88 12.87 0.84 -6.87
N GLY A 89 11.77 1.09 -7.59
CA GLY A 89 10.90 2.25 -7.39
C GLY A 89 10.30 2.27 -5.98
N ALA A 90 9.88 1.11 -5.47
CA ALA A 90 9.39 0.95 -4.10
C ALA A 90 10.49 1.23 -3.07
N LEU A 91 11.71 0.68 -3.26
CA LEU A 91 12.87 0.98 -2.41
C LEU A 91 13.18 2.48 -2.41
N ALA A 92 13.20 3.12 -3.58
CA ALA A 92 13.43 4.57 -3.68
C ALA A 92 12.36 5.35 -2.91
N SER A 93 11.08 4.98 -3.04
CA SER A 93 9.98 5.59 -2.28
C SER A 93 10.17 5.44 -0.77
N VAL A 94 10.55 4.26 -0.30
CA VAL A 94 10.80 4.00 1.14
C VAL A 94 11.97 4.84 1.66
N CYS A 95 13.09 4.87 0.93
CA CYS A 95 14.25 5.68 1.32
C CYS A 95 13.93 7.18 1.35
N LEU A 96 13.22 7.68 0.35
CA LEU A 96 12.78 9.08 0.30
C LEU A 96 11.79 9.40 1.42
N THR A 97 10.85 8.50 1.72
CA THR A 97 9.93 8.63 2.87
C THR A 97 10.70 8.66 4.19
N GLY A 98 11.70 7.79 4.37
CA GLY A 98 12.60 7.81 5.53
C GLY A 98 13.34 9.14 5.69
N ILE A 99 13.82 9.74 4.58
CA ILE A 99 14.45 11.06 4.60
C ILE A 99 13.44 12.14 5.01
N VAL A 100 12.23 12.10 4.48
CA VAL A 100 11.15 13.03 4.85
C VAL A 100 10.79 12.87 6.32
N ALA A 101 10.67 11.63 6.81
CA ALA A 101 10.45 11.33 8.22
C ALA A 101 11.56 11.90 9.11
N MET A 102 12.83 11.70 8.73
CA MET A 102 13.98 12.26 9.43
C MET A 102 13.93 13.78 9.45
N LYS A 103 13.60 14.44 8.32
CA LYS A 103 13.48 15.91 8.25
C LYS A 103 12.39 16.42 9.21
N MET A 104 11.25 15.76 9.31
CA MET A 104 10.19 16.12 10.26
C MET A 104 10.62 15.87 11.71
N ALA A 105 11.21 14.70 11.99
CA ALA A 105 11.65 14.31 13.31
C ALA A 105 12.73 15.25 13.88
N ARG A 106 13.53 15.94 13.03
CA ARG A 106 14.49 16.99 13.45
C ARG A 106 13.83 18.15 14.19
N SER A 107 12.54 18.38 14.04
CA SER A 107 11.80 19.40 14.79
C SER A 107 11.59 19.05 16.27
N VAL A 108 11.75 17.78 16.64
CA VAL A 108 11.50 17.28 18.03
C VAL A 108 12.67 16.50 18.62
N ALA A 109 13.66 16.11 17.81
CA ALA A 109 14.77 15.25 18.22
C ALA A 109 16.13 15.69 17.68
N SER A 110 17.21 15.14 18.26
CA SER A 110 18.58 15.24 17.72
C SER A 110 18.69 14.57 16.34
N ALA A 111 19.81 14.76 15.64
CA ALA A 111 20.06 14.12 14.35
C ALA A 111 19.97 12.58 14.44
N THR A 112 20.54 12.01 15.50
CA THR A 112 20.51 10.56 15.72
C THR A 112 19.11 10.08 16.04
N GLY A 113 18.34 10.76 16.91
CA GLY A 113 16.95 10.41 17.19
C GLY A 113 16.07 10.49 15.94
N ALA A 114 16.30 11.49 15.09
CA ALA A 114 15.60 11.62 13.81
C ALA A 114 15.99 10.51 12.81
N LEU A 115 17.24 10.06 12.79
CA LEU A 115 17.67 8.91 12.02
C LEU A 115 16.95 7.64 12.50
N PHE A 116 16.84 7.43 13.81
CA PHE A 116 16.10 6.29 14.37
C PHE A 116 14.63 6.27 13.91
N ALA A 117 13.97 7.43 13.78
CA ALA A 117 12.62 7.49 13.23
C ALA A 117 12.58 6.96 11.78
N ALA A 118 13.55 7.34 10.93
CA ALA A 118 13.62 6.83 9.57
C ALA A 118 13.88 5.32 9.52
N LEU A 119 14.82 4.82 10.33
CA LEU A 119 15.15 3.40 10.38
C LEU A 119 14.00 2.54 10.93
N LEU A 120 13.29 3.04 11.96
CA LEU A 120 12.09 2.37 12.49
C LEU A 120 10.99 2.27 11.41
N TYR A 121 10.74 3.35 10.67
CA TYR A 121 9.79 3.31 9.56
C TYR A 121 10.16 2.23 8.56
N VAL A 122 11.42 2.18 8.12
CA VAL A 122 11.90 1.18 7.14
C VAL A 122 11.75 -0.24 7.68
N ALA A 123 12.20 -0.49 8.92
CA ALA A 123 12.16 -1.83 9.53
C ALA A 123 10.72 -2.34 9.77
N TRP A 124 9.78 -1.43 10.09
CA TRP A 124 8.40 -1.80 10.40
C TRP A 124 7.59 -2.19 9.15
N LEU A 125 7.99 -1.74 7.96
CA LEU A 125 7.32 -2.09 6.70
C LEU A 125 7.27 -3.60 6.46
N ASP A 126 8.38 -4.28 6.69
CA ASP A 126 8.51 -5.73 6.45
C ASP A 126 7.63 -6.58 7.38
N LEU A 127 7.23 -6.02 8.54
CA LEU A 127 6.28 -6.68 9.45
C LEU A 127 4.84 -6.71 8.91
N ALA A 128 4.54 -5.86 7.93
CA ALA A 128 3.17 -5.67 7.44
C ALA A 128 3.01 -5.93 5.93
N GLY A 129 3.92 -6.67 5.32
CA GLY A 129 3.89 -6.94 3.88
C GLY A 129 4.27 -5.72 3.02
N GLY A 130 5.07 -4.82 3.58
CA GLY A 130 5.57 -3.64 2.88
C GLY A 130 6.95 -3.81 2.25
N GLU A 131 7.47 -5.04 2.16
CA GLU A 131 8.76 -5.36 1.55
C GLU A 131 8.79 -5.20 0.03
N GLY A 132 7.63 -5.15 -0.62
CA GLY A 132 7.47 -4.93 -2.05
C GLY A 132 6.92 -3.55 -2.40
N GLY A 133 6.05 -3.51 -3.43
CA GLY A 133 5.42 -2.33 -4.01
C GLY A 133 3.96 -2.13 -3.60
N GLN A 134 3.55 -2.54 -2.38
CA GLN A 134 2.22 -2.26 -1.87
C GLN A 134 1.88 -0.77 -1.95
N SER A 135 0.63 -0.44 -2.26
CA SER A 135 0.18 0.94 -2.47
C SER A 135 0.60 1.92 -1.35
N PRO A 136 0.58 1.55 -0.04
CA PRO A 136 1.06 2.44 1.02
C PRO A 136 2.54 2.80 0.93
N VAL A 137 3.37 1.95 0.35
CA VAL A 137 4.79 2.21 0.15
C VAL A 137 5.02 3.44 -0.73
N PHE A 138 4.16 3.64 -1.74
CA PHE A 138 4.27 4.78 -2.65
C PHE A 138 3.57 6.03 -2.11
N TYR A 139 2.33 5.92 -1.61
CA TYR A 139 1.62 7.11 -1.17
C TYR A 139 2.15 7.69 0.14
N ASN A 140 2.81 6.92 1.01
CA ASN A 140 3.44 7.45 2.23
C ASN A 140 4.49 8.53 1.92
N LEU A 141 5.15 8.47 0.76
CA LEU A 141 6.04 9.54 0.31
C LEU A 141 5.26 10.85 0.05
N LEU A 142 4.14 10.77 -0.65
CA LEU A 142 3.30 11.94 -0.94
C LEU A 142 2.70 12.51 0.34
N VAL A 143 2.14 11.66 1.21
CA VAL A 143 1.61 12.03 2.52
C VAL A 143 2.70 12.65 3.40
N GLY A 144 3.88 12.04 3.47
CA GLY A 144 5.02 12.57 4.20
C GLY A 144 5.45 13.95 3.70
N CYS A 145 5.54 14.15 2.38
CA CYS A 145 5.84 15.44 1.77
C CYS A 145 4.74 16.48 2.05
N ALA A 146 3.46 16.08 2.04
CA ALA A 146 2.34 16.95 2.41
C ALA A 146 2.48 17.41 3.86
N MET A 147 2.66 16.47 4.79
CA MET A 147 2.80 16.76 6.22
C MET A 147 4.06 17.57 6.53
N LEU A 148 5.16 17.37 5.80
CA LEU A 148 6.36 18.19 5.93
C LEU A 148 6.08 19.67 5.62
N ASN A 149 5.21 20.00 4.66
CA ASN A 149 4.79 21.38 4.41
C ASN A 149 4.05 21.97 5.61
N ILE A 150 3.20 21.19 6.28
CA ILE A 150 2.49 21.63 7.50
C ILE A 150 3.48 21.81 8.67
N VAL A 151 4.40 20.86 8.86
CA VAL A 151 5.44 20.96 9.91
C VAL A 151 6.29 22.22 9.73
N ARG A 152 6.60 22.62 8.50
CA ARG A 152 7.31 23.87 8.21
C ARG A 152 6.51 25.10 8.61
N LEU A 153 5.17 25.07 8.49
CA LEU A 153 4.30 26.15 8.99
C LEU A 153 4.29 26.19 10.53
N ILE A 154 4.22 25.02 11.18
CA ILE A 154 4.21 24.92 12.66
C ILE A 154 5.53 25.40 13.27
N SER A 155 6.66 25.11 12.59
CA SER A 155 7.99 25.40 13.09
C SER A 155 8.46 26.82 12.80
N ALA A 156 7.76 27.58 11.98
CA ALA A 156 8.13 28.95 11.64
C ALA A 156 7.78 29.91 12.77
N GLU A 157 8.69 30.85 13.09
CA GLU A 157 8.47 31.89 14.08
C GLU A 157 7.51 32.98 13.56
N LYS A 158 7.61 33.30 12.29
CA LYS A 158 6.75 34.27 11.59
C LYS A 158 6.29 33.68 10.28
N LEU A 159 5.02 33.84 9.98
CA LEU A 159 4.39 33.35 8.75
C LEU A 159 3.74 34.50 8.00
N THR A 160 3.95 34.57 6.71
CA THR A 160 3.16 35.40 5.82
C THR A 160 1.91 34.66 5.38
N GLN A 161 0.83 35.38 5.07
CA GLN A 161 -0.39 34.79 4.53
C GLN A 161 -0.10 33.98 3.25
N ALA A 162 0.75 34.53 2.37
CA ALA A 162 1.14 33.87 1.12
C ALA A 162 1.85 32.54 1.37
N GLU A 163 2.69 32.44 2.38
CA GLU A 163 3.36 31.18 2.76
C GLU A 163 2.38 30.11 3.25
N ILE A 164 1.42 30.50 4.09
CA ILE A 164 0.37 29.58 4.58
C ILE A 164 -0.43 29.02 3.40
N ILE A 165 -0.88 29.89 2.50
CA ILE A 165 -1.67 29.49 1.34
C ILE A 165 -0.82 28.61 0.42
N LYS A 166 0.39 29.02 0.06
CA LYS A 166 1.28 28.24 -0.83
C LYS A 166 1.55 26.85 -0.28
N ARG A 167 1.98 26.73 1.00
CA ARG A 167 2.31 25.44 1.62
C ARG A 167 1.06 24.59 1.85
N GLY A 168 -0.05 25.21 2.23
CA GLY A 168 -1.33 24.51 2.37
C GLY A 168 -1.82 23.96 1.04
N SER A 169 -1.80 24.74 -0.03
CA SER A 169 -2.16 24.28 -1.38
C SER A 169 -1.26 23.15 -1.87
N MET A 170 0.06 23.23 -1.64
CA MET A 170 1.00 22.17 -1.99
C MET A 170 0.71 20.88 -1.20
N ALA A 171 0.45 20.99 0.12
CA ALA A 171 0.09 19.84 0.94
C ALA A 171 -1.18 19.16 0.42
N MET A 172 -2.23 19.94 0.11
CA MET A 172 -3.51 19.39 -0.35
C MET A 172 -3.43 18.83 -1.78
N LEU A 173 -2.58 19.38 -2.65
CA LEU A 173 -2.28 18.78 -3.96
C LEU A 173 -1.62 17.41 -3.81
N LEU A 174 -0.65 17.28 -2.89
CA LEU A 174 0.01 16.01 -2.62
C LEU A 174 -0.96 14.97 -2.03
N PHE A 175 -1.91 15.39 -1.19
CA PHE A 175 -3.00 14.52 -0.76
C PHE A 175 -3.91 14.13 -1.92
N GLY A 176 -4.24 15.03 -2.82
CA GLY A 176 -5.01 14.73 -4.03
C GLY A 176 -4.33 13.69 -4.92
N LEU A 177 -3.01 13.79 -5.08
CA LEU A 177 -2.22 12.78 -5.81
C LEU A 177 -2.15 11.46 -5.03
N SER A 178 -2.07 11.48 -3.70
CA SER A 178 -2.07 10.26 -2.89
C SER A 178 -3.41 9.51 -2.95
N LEU A 179 -4.54 10.24 -3.06
CA LEU A 179 -5.87 9.66 -3.30
C LEU A 179 -5.94 8.89 -4.63
N GLN A 180 -5.13 9.26 -5.63
CA GLN A 180 -5.03 8.50 -6.89
C GLN A 180 -4.26 7.18 -6.75
N ILE A 181 -3.60 6.95 -5.62
CA ILE A 181 -2.93 5.67 -5.31
C ILE A 181 -3.82 4.84 -4.38
N LYS A 182 -4.40 5.44 -3.34
CA LYS A 182 -5.35 4.77 -2.44
C LYS A 182 -6.25 5.77 -1.73
N TYR A 183 -7.56 5.54 -1.73
CA TYR A 183 -8.55 6.45 -1.13
C TYR A 183 -8.45 6.57 0.39
N THR A 184 -7.83 5.62 1.07
CA THR A 184 -7.67 5.65 2.53
C THR A 184 -6.86 6.85 3.03
N THR A 185 -6.07 7.50 2.18
CA THR A 185 -5.33 8.73 2.52
C THR A 185 -6.25 9.93 2.80
N VAL A 186 -7.56 9.79 2.56
CA VAL A 186 -8.57 10.81 2.90
C VAL A 186 -8.57 11.13 4.40
N PHE A 187 -8.35 10.14 5.28
CA PHE A 187 -8.32 10.38 6.72
C PHE A 187 -7.21 11.35 7.11
N GLU A 188 -6.01 11.13 6.59
CA GLU A 188 -4.87 12.00 6.84
C GLU A 188 -5.02 13.35 6.13
N GLY A 189 -5.64 13.37 4.95
CA GLY A 189 -5.99 14.60 4.23
C GLY A 189 -6.99 15.48 5.00
N CYS A 190 -8.03 14.88 5.59
CA CYS A 190 -8.98 15.59 6.46
C CYS A 190 -8.30 16.14 7.72
N PHE A 191 -7.44 15.33 8.37
CA PHE A 191 -6.64 15.79 9.50
C PHE A 191 -5.77 17.01 9.10
N ALA A 192 -5.08 16.93 7.97
CA ALA A 192 -4.27 18.03 7.44
C ALA A 192 -5.11 19.29 7.18
N GLY A 193 -6.30 19.14 6.60
CA GLY A 193 -7.24 20.24 6.36
C GLY A 193 -7.70 20.91 7.65
N ILE A 194 -8.09 20.13 8.67
CA ILE A 194 -8.47 20.65 9.99
C ILE A 194 -7.30 21.42 10.62
N PHE A 195 -6.09 20.85 10.53
CA PHE A 195 -4.91 21.49 11.11
C PHE A 195 -4.50 22.77 10.37
N LEU A 196 -4.67 22.83 9.04
CA LEU A 196 -4.50 24.05 8.24
C LEU A 196 -5.52 25.12 8.65
N GLY A 197 -6.76 24.74 8.91
CA GLY A 197 -7.78 25.64 9.47
C GLY A 197 -7.36 26.21 10.81
N TYR A 198 -6.80 25.39 11.69
CA TYR A 198 -6.24 25.85 12.95
C TYR A 198 -5.08 26.85 12.74
N ILE A 199 -4.15 26.58 11.82
CA ILE A 199 -3.04 27.50 11.47
C ILE A 199 -3.56 28.83 10.94
N LEU A 200 -4.55 28.83 10.05
CA LEU A 200 -5.18 30.05 9.53
C LEU A 200 -5.75 30.90 10.68
N ARG A 201 -6.49 30.28 11.62
CA ARG A 201 -7.07 30.98 12.78
C ARG A 201 -6.01 31.55 13.71
N GLN A 202 -4.94 30.81 13.99
CA GLN A 202 -3.80 31.29 14.78
C GLN A 202 -3.11 32.51 14.14
N ASN A 203 -3.12 32.61 12.82
CA ASN A 203 -2.56 33.72 12.05
C ASN A 203 -3.59 34.82 11.73
N ARG A 204 -4.65 34.94 12.53
CA ARG A 204 -5.64 36.00 12.53
C ARG A 204 -6.50 36.11 11.24
N PHE A 205 -6.62 35.05 10.46
CA PHE A 205 -7.61 35.05 9.38
C PHE A 205 -9.03 35.11 9.96
N SER A 206 -9.91 35.91 9.36
CA SER A 206 -11.31 35.91 9.74
C SER A 206 -11.99 34.58 9.45
N TRP A 207 -13.13 34.29 10.08
CA TRP A 207 -13.86 33.04 9.82
C TRP A 207 -14.25 32.88 8.33
N PRO A 208 -14.78 33.94 7.64
CA PRO A 208 -15.06 33.81 6.21
C PRO A 208 -13.82 33.55 5.36
N ALA A 209 -12.67 34.18 5.68
CA ALA A 209 -11.43 33.94 4.98
C ALA A 209 -10.92 32.51 5.23
N THR A 210 -11.00 32.03 6.47
CA THR A 210 -10.64 30.63 6.81
C THR A 210 -11.49 29.65 6.01
N GLY A 211 -12.82 29.84 5.97
CA GLY A 211 -13.74 29.00 5.19
C GLY A 211 -13.40 28.97 3.69
N ARG A 212 -13.11 30.16 3.11
CA ARG A 212 -12.72 30.27 1.70
C ARG A 212 -11.42 29.51 1.40
N TYR A 213 -10.41 29.60 2.25
CA TYR A 213 -9.14 28.88 2.03
C TYR A 213 -9.28 27.38 2.29
N LEU A 214 -10.11 26.96 3.26
CA LEU A 214 -10.42 25.53 3.43
C LEU A 214 -11.16 24.96 2.22
N ALA A 215 -12.10 25.71 1.63
CA ALA A 215 -12.75 25.31 0.39
C ALA A 215 -11.76 25.21 -0.78
N LEU A 216 -10.83 26.18 -0.91
CA LEU A 216 -9.75 26.12 -1.91
C LEU A 216 -8.88 24.86 -1.71
N PHE A 217 -8.47 24.56 -0.48
CA PHE A 217 -7.64 23.39 -0.15
C PHE A 217 -8.38 22.08 -0.47
N ALA A 218 -9.66 21.98 -0.12
CA ALA A 218 -10.49 20.82 -0.46
C ALA A 218 -10.63 20.65 -1.99
N THR A 219 -10.86 21.76 -2.71
CA THR A 219 -10.93 21.74 -4.18
C THR A 219 -9.61 21.24 -4.79
N ILE A 220 -8.47 21.72 -4.31
CA ILE A 220 -7.16 21.28 -4.79
C ILE A 220 -6.95 19.77 -4.52
N ALA A 221 -7.33 19.29 -3.34
CA ALA A 221 -7.21 17.87 -2.99
C ALA A 221 -8.12 16.96 -3.83
N LEU A 222 -9.31 17.43 -4.17
CA LEU A 222 -10.28 16.64 -4.96
C LEU A 222 -10.03 16.74 -6.46
N LEU A 223 -9.31 17.76 -6.92
CA LEU A 223 -9.11 18.04 -8.35
C LEU A 223 -8.62 16.82 -9.14
N PRO A 224 -7.58 16.06 -8.72
CA PRO A 224 -7.14 14.88 -9.47
C PRO A 224 -8.25 13.83 -9.61
N THR A 225 -9.04 13.62 -8.56
CA THR A 225 -10.16 12.66 -8.59
C THR A 225 -11.28 13.10 -9.52
N VAL A 226 -11.62 14.39 -9.48
CA VAL A 226 -12.63 14.98 -10.36
C VAL A 226 -12.17 14.93 -11.83
N MET A 227 -10.88 15.18 -12.09
CA MET A 227 -10.33 15.08 -13.45
C MET A 227 -10.42 13.65 -14.00
N VAL A 228 -10.03 12.65 -13.19
CA VAL A 228 -10.11 11.23 -13.60
C VAL A 228 -11.56 10.82 -13.82
N GLY A 229 -12.44 11.05 -12.84
CA GLY A 229 -13.86 10.72 -12.96
C GLY A 229 -14.53 11.44 -14.14
N GLY A 230 -14.20 12.73 -14.36
CA GLY A 230 -14.65 13.49 -15.51
C GLY A 230 -14.19 12.92 -16.85
N ALA A 231 -12.96 12.48 -16.96
CA ALA A 231 -12.44 11.81 -18.15
C ALA A 231 -13.22 10.53 -18.47
N TYR A 232 -13.44 9.67 -17.46
CA TYR A 232 -14.26 8.46 -17.63
C TYR A 232 -15.70 8.79 -18.04
N TRP A 233 -16.27 9.85 -17.46
CA TRP A 233 -17.63 10.30 -17.81
C TRP A 233 -17.70 10.76 -19.26
N LEU A 234 -16.74 11.57 -19.71
CA LEU A 234 -16.68 12.06 -21.09
C LEU A 234 -16.46 10.93 -22.11
N CYS A 235 -15.76 9.85 -21.73
CA CYS A 235 -15.58 8.66 -22.56
C CYS A 235 -16.77 7.69 -22.52
N GLY A 236 -17.85 7.98 -21.76
CA GLY A 236 -19.02 7.09 -21.64
C GLY A 236 -18.89 5.98 -20.60
N TYR A 237 -17.81 5.95 -19.81
CA TYR A 237 -17.53 4.93 -18.79
C TYR A 237 -17.72 5.43 -17.36
N GLY A 238 -18.43 6.53 -17.16
CA GLY A 238 -18.61 7.16 -15.85
C GLY A 238 -19.26 6.26 -14.81
N SER A 239 -20.23 5.42 -15.22
CA SER A 239 -20.90 4.45 -14.33
C SER A 239 -19.98 3.37 -13.82
N GLN A 240 -19.10 2.82 -14.68
CA GLN A 240 -18.13 1.81 -14.32
C GLN A 240 -17.09 2.38 -13.35
N TRP A 241 -16.58 3.58 -13.65
CA TRP A 241 -15.65 4.27 -12.76
C TRP A 241 -16.30 4.56 -11.40
N TRP A 242 -17.52 5.09 -11.39
CA TRP A 242 -18.25 5.42 -10.15
C TRP A 242 -18.51 4.17 -9.30
N PHE A 243 -18.96 3.08 -9.94
CA PHE A 243 -19.18 1.84 -9.24
C PHE A 243 -17.88 1.31 -8.63
N ALA A 244 -16.82 1.17 -9.43
CA ALA A 244 -15.55 0.61 -8.98
C ALA A 244 -14.91 1.43 -7.84
N ASN A 245 -14.90 2.77 -7.96
CA ASN A 245 -14.12 3.63 -7.07
C ASN A 245 -14.92 4.16 -5.87
N ILE A 246 -16.25 4.19 -5.93
CA ILE A 246 -17.09 4.77 -4.88
C ILE A 246 -18.03 3.74 -4.26
N LEU A 247 -18.82 3.00 -5.08
CA LEU A 247 -19.88 2.15 -4.56
C LEU A 247 -19.38 0.76 -4.10
N SER A 248 -18.46 0.16 -4.82
CA SER A 248 -18.04 -1.24 -4.61
C SER A 248 -17.54 -1.52 -3.19
N ILE A 249 -16.88 -0.56 -2.54
CA ILE A 249 -16.36 -0.71 -1.18
C ILE A 249 -17.47 -0.94 -0.15
N PHE A 250 -18.64 -0.33 -0.35
CA PHE A 250 -19.80 -0.48 0.54
C PHE A 250 -20.57 -1.79 0.30
N CYS A 251 -20.28 -2.47 -0.81
CA CYS A 251 -20.91 -3.75 -1.15
C CYS A 251 -20.10 -4.96 -0.65
N ARG A 252 -18.92 -4.75 -0.04
CA ARG A 252 -18.10 -5.84 0.50
C ARG A 252 -18.78 -6.54 1.66
N SER A 253 -18.72 -7.86 1.67
CA SER A 253 -19.10 -8.67 2.82
C SER A 253 -18.00 -8.59 3.89
N LYS A 254 -18.36 -8.87 5.14
CA LYS A 254 -17.39 -8.93 6.23
C LYS A 254 -16.69 -10.28 6.24
N GLU A 255 -15.43 -10.27 6.67
CA GLU A 255 -14.69 -11.49 6.98
C GLU A 255 -15.39 -12.31 8.09
N PRO A 256 -15.21 -13.64 8.11
CA PRO A 256 -15.63 -14.46 9.24
C PRO A 256 -15.10 -13.91 10.58
N PRO A 257 -15.89 -13.97 11.68
CA PRO A 257 -15.50 -13.40 12.96
C PRO A 257 -14.15 -13.89 13.50
N ALA A 258 -13.82 -15.16 13.27
CA ALA A 258 -12.52 -15.72 13.69
C ALA A 258 -11.33 -15.06 12.95
N ILE A 259 -11.48 -14.81 11.63
CA ILE A 259 -10.47 -14.14 10.83
C ILE A 259 -10.37 -12.67 11.26
N LEU A 260 -11.50 -12.00 11.49
CA LEU A 260 -11.50 -10.62 12.00
C LEU A 260 -10.80 -10.49 13.35
N ALA A 261 -11.05 -11.41 14.29
CA ALA A 261 -10.40 -11.40 15.59
C ALA A 261 -8.87 -11.61 15.47
N TYR A 262 -8.46 -12.54 14.61
CA TYR A 262 -7.04 -12.79 14.31
C TYR A 262 -6.37 -11.57 13.67
N ASN A 263 -6.99 -10.98 12.66
CA ASN A 263 -6.47 -9.79 11.98
C ASN A 263 -6.39 -8.58 12.93
N PHE A 264 -7.42 -8.38 13.77
CA PHE A 264 -7.42 -7.33 14.79
C PHE A 264 -6.24 -7.47 15.75
N MET A 265 -6.02 -8.69 16.28
CA MET A 265 -4.88 -8.95 17.18
C MET A 265 -3.55 -8.68 16.50
N ASN A 266 -3.38 -9.13 15.26
CA ASN A 266 -2.15 -8.90 14.50
C ASN A 266 -1.88 -7.41 14.28
N ILE A 267 -2.89 -6.66 13.85
CA ILE A 267 -2.72 -5.21 13.62
C ILE A 267 -2.46 -4.45 14.93
N ALA A 268 -3.10 -4.86 16.02
CA ALA A 268 -2.85 -4.29 17.34
C ALA A 268 -1.40 -4.56 17.80
N LEU A 269 -0.87 -5.75 17.56
CA LEU A 269 0.52 -6.11 17.87
C LEU A 269 1.52 -5.36 16.96
N LEU A 270 1.17 -5.11 15.70
CA LEU A 270 2.01 -4.35 14.76
C LEU A 270 2.09 -2.87 15.15
N ILE A 271 0.97 -2.27 15.51
CA ILE A 271 0.87 -0.83 15.81
C ILE A 271 1.25 -0.55 17.27
N GLY A 272 0.88 -1.42 18.20
CA GLY A 272 0.95 -1.20 19.66
C GLY A 272 2.30 -0.73 20.17
N PRO A 273 3.43 -1.38 19.83
CA PRO A 273 4.76 -0.98 20.30
C PRO A 273 5.15 0.45 19.90
N LEU A 274 4.82 0.86 18.65
CA LEU A 274 5.06 2.22 18.20
C LEU A 274 4.06 3.21 18.81
N PHE A 275 2.81 2.80 18.99
CA PHE A 275 1.76 3.64 19.59
C PHE A 275 2.06 3.93 21.08
N LEU A 276 2.62 2.97 21.80
CA LEU A 276 3.07 3.15 23.19
C LEU A 276 4.07 4.32 23.31
N ASN A 277 4.87 4.58 22.28
CA ASN A 277 5.85 5.66 22.29
C ASN A 277 5.20 7.06 22.43
N ILE A 278 3.93 7.23 22.03
CA ILE A 278 3.17 8.47 22.25
C ILE A 278 3.04 8.78 23.75
N PHE A 279 2.83 7.77 24.57
CA PHE A 279 2.71 7.91 26.01
C PHE A 279 4.09 8.03 26.68
N LEU A 280 5.03 7.16 26.28
CA LEU A 280 6.38 7.17 26.86
C LEU A 280 7.08 8.51 26.67
N GLN A 281 6.91 9.17 25.51
CA GLN A 281 7.53 10.49 25.30
C GLN A 281 6.95 11.59 26.20
N VAL A 282 5.69 11.49 26.64
CA VAL A 282 5.09 12.45 27.57
C VAL A 282 5.76 12.32 28.96
N ILE A 283 6.08 11.11 29.35
CA ILE A 283 6.72 10.80 30.64
C ILE A 283 8.22 11.13 30.59
N LEU A 284 8.92 10.70 29.56
CA LEU A 284 10.38 10.71 29.49
C LEU A 284 10.97 12.02 28.91
N CYS A 285 10.18 12.83 28.18
CA CYS A 285 10.66 13.98 27.42
C CYS A 285 9.95 15.27 27.85
N ARG A 286 10.09 15.66 29.11
CA ARG A 286 9.40 16.86 29.68
C ARG A 286 9.98 18.19 29.23
N ASN A 287 11.30 18.30 29.06
CA ASN A 287 11.98 19.54 28.71
C ASN A 287 11.98 19.78 27.21
N ARG A 288 10.93 20.45 26.70
CA ARG A 288 10.77 20.79 25.28
C ARG A 288 10.57 22.30 25.08
N SER A 289 11.20 22.85 24.06
CA SER A 289 10.88 24.20 23.61
C SER A 289 9.42 24.31 23.14
N VAL A 290 8.92 25.53 22.98
CA VAL A 290 7.55 25.78 22.48
C VAL A 290 7.34 25.15 21.11
N VAL A 291 8.30 25.32 20.20
CA VAL A 291 8.24 24.74 18.84
C VAL A 291 8.24 23.21 18.91
N GLN A 292 9.12 22.61 19.71
CA GLN A 292 9.14 21.15 19.90
C GLN A 292 7.83 20.62 20.43
N ARG A 293 7.17 21.31 21.37
CA ARG A 293 5.86 20.92 21.92
C ARG A 293 4.77 20.94 20.84
N ARG A 294 4.73 21.99 20.02
CA ARG A 294 3.77 22.11 18.90
C ARG A 294 3.96 21.00 17.87
N CYS A 295 5.20 20.72 17.47
CA CYS A 295 5.50 19.65 16.53
C CYS A 295 5.19 18.27 17.13
N ALA A 296 5.52 18.01 18.38
CA ALA A 296 5.21 16.76 19.06
C ALA A 296 3.69 16.54 19.17
N PHE A 297 2.92 17.59 19.50
CA PHE A 297 1.46 17.53 19.48
C PHE A 297 0.91 17.16 18.10
N PHE A 298 1.44 17.80 17.05
CA PHE A 298 1.04 17.51 15.68
C PHE A 298 1.33 16.05 15.30
N PHE A 299 2.52 15.52 15.60
CA PHE A 299 2.89 14.14 15.28
C PHE A 299 2.05 13.13 16.05
N ASN A 300 1.76 13.40 17.31
CA ASN A 300 0.89 12.54 18.12
C ASN A 300 -0.55 12.54 17.60
N ALA A 301 -1.09 13.71 17.28
CA ALA A 301 -2.43 13.84 16.73
C ALA A 301 -2.56 13.17 15.35
N TRP A 302 -1.55 13.34 14.48
CA TRP A 302 -1.48 12.63 13.21
C TRP A 302 -1.38 11.12 13.41
N SER A 303 -0.55 10.64 14.33
CA SER A 303 -0.45 9.21 14.67
C SER A 303 -1.79 8.63 15.12
N VAL A 304 -2.48 9.33 16.00
CA VAL A 304 -3.83 8.92 16.46
C VAL A 304 -4.82 8.89 15.30
N CYS A 305 -4.82 9.92 14.45
CA CYS A 305 -5.69 9.96 13.27
C CYS A 305 -5.41 8.82 12.29
N ALA A 306 -4.13 8.53 12.00
CA ALA A 306 -3.74 7.43 11.13
C ALA A 306 -4.18 6.06 11.71
N VAL A 307 -4.00 5.85 13.02
CA VAL A 307 -4.47 4.63 13.70
C VAL A 307 -5.99 4.51 13.66
N ILE A 308 -6.73 5.60 13.92
CA ILE A 308 -8.20 5.62 13.78
C ILE A 308 -8.58 5.24 12.35
N GLY A 309 -7.92 5.80 11.32
CA GLY A 309 -8.15 5.46 9.93
C GLY A 309 -7.98 3.97 9.64
N VAL A 310 -6.93 3.33 10.18
CA VAL A 310 -6.70 1.89 10.07
C VAL A 310 -7.87 1.09 10.64
N PHE A 311 -8.36 1.44 11.82
CA PHE A 311 -9.44 0.71 12.48
C PHE A 311 -10.82 0.97 11.88
N LEU A 312 -11.06 2.14 11.29
CA LEU A 312 -12.33 2.47 10.64
C LEU A 312 -12.55 1.72 9.32
N ILE A 313 -11.48 1.33 8.62
CA ILE A 313 -11.59 0.59 7.34
C ILE A 313 -12.16 -0.81 7.57
N GLY A 314 -11.90 -1.43 8.72
CA GLY A 314 -12.28 -2.82 9.02
C GLY A 314 -11.36 -3.85 8.34
N GLU A 315 -11.69 -5.14 8.49
CA GLU A 315 -10.97 -6.32 7.96
C GLU A 315 -9.53 -6.47 8.45
N TRP A 316 -8.85 -5.41 8.77
CA TRP A 316 -7.57 -5.28 9.47
C TRP A 316 -6.43 -6.18 8.94
N TYR A 317 -6.30 -6.29 7.61
CA TYR A 317 -5.13 -6.95 7.01
C TYR A 317 -3.84 -6.23 7.40
N ASN A 318 -2.76 -6.96 7.58
CA ASN A 318 -1.49 -6.43 8.08
C ASN A 318 -1.00 -5.17 7.33
N HIS A 319 -1.12 -5.14 6.01
CA HIS A 319 -0.69 -3.99 5.20
C HIS A 319 -1.53 -2.72 5.41
N TYR A 320 -2.68 -2.80 6.08
CA TYR A 320 -3.46 -1.62 6.47
C TYR A 320 -2.79 -0.83 7.59
N ALA A 321 -1.85 -1.43 8.34
CA ALA A 321 -1.06 -0.74 9.37
C ALA A 321 0.02 0.19 8.78
N ILE A 322 0.47 -0.04 7.54
CA ILE A 322 1.62 0.66 6.93
C ILE A 322 1.50 2.20 6.98
N PRO A 323 0.35 2.84 6.70
CA PRO A 323 0.21 4.29 6.82
C PRO A 323 0.55 4.84 8.21
N ALA A 324 0.15 4.12 9.25
CA ALA A 324 0.38 4.53 10.63
C ALA A 324 1.86 4.47 11.05
N PHE A 325 2.68 3.66 10.39
CA PHE A 325 4.09 3.53 10.75
C PHE A 325 4.89 4.82 10.55
N LEU A 326 4.54 5.63 9.53
CA LEU A 326 5.23 6.88 9.27
C LEU A 326 5.07 7.88 10.43
N PRO A 327 3.86 8.31 10.82
CA PRO A 327 3.70 9.27 11.92
C PRO A 327 4.16 8.69 13.27
N LEU A 328 3.92 7.41 13.54
CA LEU A 328 4.32 6.75 14.77
C LEU A 328 5.85 6.70 14.93
N SER A 329 6.58 6.41 13.85
CA SER A 329 8.03 6.43 13.86
C SER A 329 8.59 7.84 14.08
N ILE A 330 7.98 8.86 13.48
CA ILE A 330 8.35 10.27 13.69
C ILE A 330 8.10 10.69 15.13
N ALA A 331 6.94 10.36 15.70
CA ALA A 331 6.60 10.66 17.08
C ALA A 331 7.58 10.01 18.08
N SER A 332 8.08 8.82 17.75
CA SER A 332 9.04 8.07 18.57
C SER A 332 10.41 8.75 18.70
N ALA A 333 10.80 9.60 17.73
CA ALA A 333 12.14 10.19 17.66
C ALA A 333 12.59 10.90 18.94
N SER A 334 11.65 11.56 19.63
CA SER A 334 11.94 12.34 20.83
C SER A 334 12.41 11.49 22.03
N LEU A 335 12.05 10.20 22.06
CA LEU A 335 12.47 9.25 23.10
C LEU A 335 14.00 9.10 23.14
N PHE A 336 14.70 9.37 22.02
CA PHE A 336 16.16 9.31 21.97
C PHE A 336 16.85 10.30 22.92
N ALA A 337 16.13 11.30 23.44
CA ALA A 337 16.65 12.25 24.42
C ALA A 337 16.92 11.60 25.79
N SER A 338 16.23 10.52 26.16
CA SER A 338 16.42 9.82 27.44
C SER A 338 17.22 8.54 27.28
N PRO A 339 18.03 8.11 28.28
CA PRO A 339 18.75 6.84 28.21
C PRO A 339 17.83 5.63 28.05
N VAL A 340 16.72 5.58 28.80
CA VAL A 340 15.70 4.52 28.72
C VAL A 340 15.06 4.50 27.34
N GLY A 341 14.68 5.68 26.81
CA GLY A 341 14.10 5.79 25.47
C GLY A 341 15.07 5.34 24.37
N ARG A 342 16.38 5.60 24.51
CA ARG A 342 17.40 5.10 23.55
C ARG A 342 17.45 3.58 23.51
N ILE A 343 17.52 2.94 24.68
CA ILE A 343 17.54 1.48 24.78
C ILE A 343 16.25 0.91 24.15
N TRP A 344 15.10 1.49 24.50
CA TRP A 344 13.81 1.07 23.95
C TRP A 344 13.76 1.17 22.42
N LEU A 345 14.20 2.28 21.84
CA LEU A 345 14.22 2.46 20.39
C LEU A 345 15.19 1.48 19.68
N VAL A 346 16.34 1.15 20.30
CA VAL A 346 17.26 0.12 19.79
C VAL A 346 16.59 -1.25 19.81
N VAL A 347 15.88 -1.59 20.91
CA VAL A 347 15.13 -2.84 21.00
C VAL A 347 14.05 -2.92 19.93
N LEU A 348 13.26 -1.84 19.75
CA LEU A 348 12.23 -1.80 18.71
C LEU A 348 12.84 -1.96 17.31
N LEU A 349 13.94 -1.26 17.01
CA LEU A 349 14.61 -1.37 15.71
C LEU A 349 15.10 -2.81 15.48
N GLY A 350 15.72 -3.44 16.48
CA GLY A 350 16.17 -4.82 16.41
C GLY A 350 15.01 -5.80 16.19
N LEU A 351 13.93 -5.65 16.98
CA LEU A 351 12.73 -6.48 16.84
C LEU A 351 12.08 -6.30 15.46
N GLY A 352 11.90 -5.06 15.00
CA GLY A 352 11.33 -4.76 13.68
C GLY A 352 12.15 -5.39 12.55
N THR A 353 13.47 -5.26 12.62
CA THR A 353 14.38 -5.82 11.59
C THR A 353 14.36 -7.35 11.60
N VAL A 354 14.57 -7.99 12.77
CA VAL A 354 14.69 -9.46 12.86
C VAL A 354 13.36 -10.13 12.54
N LYS A 355 12.27 -9.65 13.15
CA LYS A 355 10.92 -10.19 12.88
C LYS A 355 10.47 -9.90 11.44
N GLY A 356 10.75 -8.69 10.93
CA GLY A 356 10.43 -8.34 9.55
C GLY A 356 11.10 -9.28 8.56
N GLN A 357 12.40 -9.54 8.71
CA GLN A 357 13.11 -10.48 7.84
C GLN A 357 12.59 -11.91 7.98
N ALA A 358 12.24 -12.34 9.19
CA ALA A 358 11.62 -13.65 9.39
C ALA A 358 10.27 -13.76 8.64
N MET A 359 9.44 -12.71 8.68
CA MET A 359 8.16 -12.68 7.97
C MET A 359 8.35 -12.66 6.45
N VAL A 360 9.33 -11.91 5.92
CA VAL A 360 9.64 -11.92 4.49
C VAL A 360 10.02 -13.33 4.02
N LEU A 361 10.86 -14.04 4.77
CA LEU A 361 11.26 -15.42 4.45
C LEU A 361 10.08 -16.40 4.56
N GLU A 362 9.21 -16.21 5.55
CA GLU A 362 7.99 -16.99 5.71
C GLU A 362 7.01 -16.75 4.56
N ASN A 363 6.81 -15.50 4.13
CA ASN A 363 6.00 -15.15 2.97
C ASN A 363 6.51 -15.83 1.70
N GLN A 364 7.83 -15.85 1.46
CA GLN A 364 8.42 -16.56 0.32
C GLN A 364 8.15 -18.07 0.37
N LYS A 365 8.18 -18.66 1.55
CA LYS A 365 7.86 -20.08 1.74
C LYS A 365 6.36 -20.38 1.50
N ASN A 366 5.49 -19.45 1.88
CA ASN A 366 4.04 -19.63 1.81
C ASN A 366 3.45 -19.24 0.44
N ASN A 367 4.04 -18.25 -0.25
CA ASN A 367 3.54 -17.74 -1.53
C ASN A 367 4.34 -18.25 -2.73
N GLY A 368 5.51 -18.85 -2.49
CA GLY A 368 6.47 -19.19 -3.55
C GLY A 368 7.43 -18.06 -3.89
N ASN A 369 8.24 -18.28 -4.90
CA ASN A 369 9.29 -17.35 -5.33
C ASN A 369 9.51 -17.42 -6.85
N ALA A 370 10.56 -16.74 -7.37
CA ALA A 370 10.87 -16.73 -8.81
C ALA A 370 11.04 -18.15 -9.40
N ARG A 371 11.56 -19.11 -8.62
CA ARG A 371 11.70 -20.50 -9.08
C ARG A 371 10.34 -21.16 -9.32
N THR A 372 9.37 -20.94 -8.43
CA THR A 372 7.98 -21.38 -8.61
C THR A 372 7.39 -20.84 -9.91
N VAL A 373 7.59 -19.55 -10.19
CA VAL A 373 7.10 -18.94 -11.42
C VAL A 373 7.74 -19.59 -12.64
N HIS A 374 9.07 -19.79 -12.64
CA HIS A 374 9.75 -20.46 -13.74
C HIS A 374 9.21 -21.89 -14.00
N HIS A 375 9.03 -22.70 -12.94
CA HIS A 375 8.49 -24.06 -13.10
C HIS A 375 7.08 -24.05 -13.69
N VAL A 376 6.20 -23.18 -13.22
CA VAL A 376 4.84 -23.06 -13.76
C VAL A 376 4.86 -22.63 -15.22
N LEU A 377 5.67 -21.60 -15.57
CA LEU A 377 5.80 -21.14 -16.95
C LEU A 377 6.40 -22.19 -17.87
N ASP A 378 7.35 -23.01 -17.39
CA ASP A 378 7.93 -24.13 -18.15
C ASP A 378 6.86 -25.20 -18.48
N VAL A 379 5.92 -25.46 -17.57
CA VAL A 379 4.81 -26.39 -17.83
C VAL A 379 3.86 -25.81 -18.86
N ILE A 380 3.49 -24.51 -18.72
CA ILE A 380 2.55 -23.83 -19.63
C ILE A 380 3.17 -23.66 -21.04
N SER A 381 4.49 -23.44 -21.13
CA SER A 381 5.17 -23.24 -22.41
C SER A 381 5.14 -24.49 -23.34
N LYS A 382 4.93 -25.68 -22.77
CA LYS A 382 4.87 -26.93 -23.54
C LYS A 382 3.64 -27.00 -24.44
N GLN A 383 2.57 -26.31 -24.09
CA GLN A 383 1.35 -26.25 -24.87
C GLN A 383 0.77 -24.82 -24.81
N LYS A 384 0.72 -24.13 -25.93
CA LYS A 384 0.16 -22.78 -26.02
C LYS A 384 -1.32 -22.81 -25.66
N GLY A 385 -1.76 -21.86 -24.84
CA GLY A 385 -3.17 -21.76 -24.47
C GLY A 385 -3.41 -20.77 -23.35
N CYS A 386 -4.69 -20.65 -22.99
CA CYS A 386 -5.14 -19.69 -21.97
C CYS A 386 -5.05 -20.29 -20.57
N LEU A 387 -4.55 -19.50 -19.63
CA LEU A 387 -4.57 -19.79 -18.21
C LEU A 387 -5.79 -19.11 -17.56
N PHE A 388 -6.55 -19.85 -16.76
CA PHE A 388 -7.50 -19.32 -15.80
C PHE A 388 -6.94 -19.49 -14.39
N ILE A 389 -6.76 -18.40 -13.66
CA ILE A 389 -6.32 -18.43 -12.27
C ILE A 389 -7.58 -18.28 -11.40
N TYR A 390 -8.10 -19.41 -10.91
CA TYR A 390 -9.20 -19.39 -9.96
C TYR A 390 -8.73 -18.95 -8.58
N ASN A 391 -7.59 -19.47 -8.11
CA ASN A 391 -6.93 -19.09 -6.87
C ASN A 391 -5.40 -19.11 -7.10
N GLY A 392 -4.73 -18.01 -6.78
CA GLY A 392 -3.30 -17.85 -7.05
C GLY A 392 -2.89 -16.39 -7.23
N SER A 393 -1.74 -16.17 -7.83
CA SER A 393 -1.25 -14.82 -8.15
C SER A 393 -1.54 -14.43 -9.59
N ALA A 394 -2.16 -13.29 -9.77
CA ALA A 394 -2.41 -12.72 -11.10
C ALA A 394 -1.12 -12.34 -11.87
N VAL A 395 0.04 -12.35 -11.22
CA VAL A 395 1.33 -12.07 -11.87
C VAL A 395 1.64 -13.03 -13.01
N PHE A 396 1.09 -14.25 -12.98
CA PHE A 396 1.29 -15.20 -14.09
C PHE A 396 0.71 -14.70 -15.41
N TYR A 397 -0.37 -13.91 -15.39
CA TYR A 397 -0.90 -13.27 -16.59
C TYR A 397 0.08 -12.29 -17.22
N ASP A 398 0.92 -11.62 -16.42
CA ASP A 398 1.93 -10.67 -16.89
C ASP A 398 3.09 -11.34 -17.64
N PHE A 399 3.34 -12.63 -17.39
CA PHE A 399 4.40 -13.42 -18.04
C PHE A 399 3.91 -14.24 -19.23
N LEU A 400 2.61 -14.33 -19.46
CA LEU A 400 2.01 -15.12 -20.52
C LEU A 400 1.50 -14.23 -21.66
N PRO A 401 1.37 -14.79 -22.90
CA PRO A 401 0.68 -14.07 -23.96
C PRO A 401 -0.73 -13.66 -23.53
N PRO A 402 -1.22 -12.48 -23.95
CA PRO A 402 -2.55 -12.02 -23.58
C PRO A 402 -3.64 -13.02 -23.95
N CYS A 403 -4.45 -13.40 -22.98
CA CYS A 403 -5.65 -14.20 -23.17
C CYS A 403 -6.74 -13.74 -22.22
N ARG A 404 -7.73 -13.03 -22.76
CA ARG A 404 -8.79 -12.42 -21.96
C ARG A 404 -9.98 -13.35 -21.82
N LEU A 405 -10.03 -14.08 -20.71
CA LEU A 405 -11.15 -14.97 -20.36
C LEU A 405 -12.30 -14.23 -19.68
N THR A 406 -11.97 -13.16 -18.92
CA THR A 406 -12.90 -12.38 -18.12
C THR A 406 -12.38 -10.95 -17.94
N ASP A 407 -13.27 -10.01 -17.62
CA ASP A 407 -12.92 -8.64 -17.25
C ASP A 407 -12.55 -8.52 -15.75
N HIS A 408 -12.60 -9.63 -15.00
CA HIS A 408 -12.28 -9.72 -13.58
C HIS A 408 -11.10 -10.66 -13.31
N PRO A 409 -9.90 -10.38 -13.83
CA PRO A 409 -8.78 -11.33 -13.75
C PRO A 409 -8.15 -11.47 -12.37
N PHE A 410 -8.53 -10.65 -11.37
CA PHE A 410 -8.03 -10.81 -10.02
C PHE A 410 -8.70 -12.01 -9.34
N PRO A 411 -7.93 -13.05 -8.92
CA PRO A 411 -8.52 -14.29 -8.40
C PRO A 411 -9.44 -14.10 -7.20
N GLY A 412 -9.12 -13.15 -6.30
CA GLY A 412 -9.95 -12.82 -5.14
C GLY A 412 -11.40 -12.41 -5.48
N HIS A 413 -11.67 -11.99 -6.72
CA HIS A 413 -13.04 -11.67 -7.15
C HIS A 413 -13.92 -12.93 -7.29
N PHE A 414 -13.33 -14.11 -7.44
CA PHE A 414 -14.03 -15.38 -7.58
C PHE A 414 -13.99 -16.21 -6.31
N ASP A 415 -12.81 -16.31 -5.70
CA ASP A 415 -12.56 -17.24 -4.62
C ASP A 415 -12.90 -16.71 -3.22
N SER A 416 -13.01 -15.37 -3.02
CA SER A 416 -13.26 -14.79 -1.70
C SER A 416 -14.72 -14.43 -1.46
N ILE A 417 -15.30 -14.92 -0.35
CA ILE A 417 -16.66 -14.57 0.09
C ILE A 417 -16.83 -13.07 0.38
N VAL A 418 -15.74 -12.38 0.72
CA VAL A 418 -15.74 -10.95 1.02
C VAL A 418 -16.04 -10.13 -0.23
N GLU A 419 -15.56 -10.60 -1.38
CA GLU A 419 -15.70 -9.92 -2.66
C GLU A 419 -16.99 -10.21 -3.42
N ASN A 420 -17.76 -11.23 -3.03
CA ASN A 420 -18.92 -11.76 -3.76
C ASN A 420 -19.94 -10.73 -4.23
N ARG A 421 -20.14 -9.63 -3.48
CA ARG A 421 -21.09 -8.56 -3.81
C ARG A 421 -20.42 -7.29 -4.28
N ALA A 422 -19.11 -7.20 -4.14
CA ALA A 422 -18.36 -5.97 -4.35
C ALA A 422 -17.92 -5.75 -5.81
N THR A 423 -17.93 -6.81 -6.62
CA THR A 423 -17.43 -6.79 -8.01
C THR A 423 -18.49 -6.34 -9.02
N GLY A 424 -19.76 -6.29 -8.64
CA GLY A 424 -20.86 -6.02 -9.57
C GLY A 424 -21.25 -7.19 -10.48
N MET A 425 -20.58 -8.35 -10.33
CA MET A 425 -20.89 -9.58 -11.04
C MET A 425 -21.32 -10.70 -10.07
N ASP A 426 -22.00 -11.73 -10.59
CA ASP A 426 -22.19 -12.99 -9.87
C ASP A 426 -21.01 -13.93 -10.15
N PRO A 427 -20.16 -14.24 -9.13
CA PRO A 427 -18.95 -15.04 -9.34
C PRO A 427 -19.22 -16.44 -9.90
N ALA A 428 -20.33 -17.06 -9.50
CA ALA A 428 -20.68 -18.40 -9.97
C ALA A 428 -21.05 -18.40 -11.47
N THR A 429 -21.77 -17.40 -11.92
CA THR A 429 -22.12 -17.23 -13.34
C THR A 429 -20.89 -16.93 -14.17
N GLU A 430 -20.04 -16.01 -13.70
CA GLU A 430 -18.84 -15.62 -14.44
C GLU A 430 -17.84 -16.77 -14.56
N VAL A 431 -17.64 -17.54 -13.49
CA VAL A 431 -16.77 -18.73 -13.55
C VAL A 431 -17.31 -19.76 -14.54
N ARG A 432 -18.64 -19.99 -14.60
CA ARG A 432 -19.22 -20.86 -15.65
C ARG A 432 -18.94 -20.32 -17.06
N ASN A 433 -19.02 -19.01 -17.26
CA ASN A 433 -18.72 -18.38 -18.55
C ASN A 433 -17.25 -18.58 -18.94
N VAL A 434 -16.31 -18.40 -17.99
CA VAL A 434 -14.89 -18.66 -18.19
C VAL A 434 -14.65 -20.14 -18.55
N LEU A 435 -15.23 -21.06 -17.78
CA LEU A 435 -15.03 -22.51 -17.98
C LEU A 435 -15.62 -23.02 -19.32
N ARG A 436 -16.69 -22.38 -19.84
CA ARG A 436 -17.24 -22.67 -21.18
C ARG A 436 -16.27 -22.30 -22.32
N LYS A 437 -15.32 -21.37 -22.07
CA LYS A 437 -14.27 -21.02 -23.04
C LYS A 437 -13.14 -22.07 -23.08
N ASN A 438 -13.22 -23.13 -22.29
CA ASN A 438 -12.24 -24.21 -22.20
C ASN A 438 -10.80 -23.69 -22.03
N PRO A 439 -10.47 -22.97 -20.92
CA PRO A 439 -9.09 -22.54 -20.70
C PRO A 439 -8.15 -23.75 -20.71
N THR A 440 -7.02 -23.65 -21.39
CA THR A 440 -6.05 -24.75 -21.49
C THR A 440 -5.50 -25.15 -20.13
N TYR A 441 -5.38 -24.17 -19.23
CA TYR A 441 -4.89 -24.39 -17.87
C TYR A 441 -5.81 -23.74 -16.83
N ILE A 442 -5.98 -24.43 -15.69
CA ILE A 442 -6.64 -23.89 -14.50
C ILE A 442 -5.65 -23.96 -13.36
N MET A 443 -5.37 -22.81 -12.71
CA MET A 443 -4.53 -22.71 -11.50
C MET A 443 -5.43 -22.58 -10.28
N THR A 444 -5.09 -23.31 -9.21
CA THR A 444 -5.80 -23.24 -7.93
C THR A 444 -4.89 -23.64 -6.76
N TYR A 445 -5.38 -23.45 -5.53
CA TYR A 445 -4.76 -23.94 -4.30
C TYR A 445 -5.62 -25.02 -3.63
N THR A 446 -4.96 -25.96 -2.96
CA THR A 446 -5.58 -26.99 -2.14
C THR A 446 -4.75 -27.21 -0.86
N PRO A 447 -5.37 -27.39 0.34
CA PRO A 447 -6.79 -27.36 0.63
C PRO A 447 -7.43 -25.96 0.47
N PRO A 448 -8.79 -25.84 0.52
CA PRO A 448 -9.48 -24.55 0.46
C PRO A 448 -9.11 -23.65 1.65
N ARG A 449 -9.19 -22.34 1.44
CA ARG A 449 -9.09 -21.35 2.50
C ARG A 449 -10.40 -21.24 3.27
N VAL A 450 -10.35 -20.75 4.50
CA VAL A 450 -11.54 -20.56 5.36
C VAL A 450 -12.53 -19.53 4.81
N ASP A 451 -12.00 -18.52 4.08
CA ASP A 451 -12.76 -17.43 3.44
C ASP A 451 -13.09 -17.72 1.97
N GLU A 452 -12.87 -18.96 1.50
CA GLU A 452 -13.13 -19.32 0.11
C GLU A 452 -14.62 -19.50 -0.16
N ASN A 453 -15.07 -19.07 -1.36
CA ASN A 453 -16.42 -19.29 -1.83
C ASN A 453 -16.62 -20.76 -2.24
N GLU A 454 -17.18 -21.58 -1.35
CA GLU A 454 -17.37 -23.01 -1.55
C GLU A 454 -18.23 -23.32 -2.79
N ALA A 455 -19.26 -22.51 -3.07
CA ALA A 455 -20.14 -22.71 -4.21
C ALA A 455 -19.39 -22.52 -5.55
N VAL A 456 -18.56 -21.49 -5.64
CA VAL A 456 -17.73 -21.25 -6.84
C VAL A 456 -16.65 -22.33 -6.95
N ARG A 457 -16.01 -22.69 -5.83
CA ARG A 457 -15.04 -23.78 -5.78
C ARG A 457 -15.64 -25.11 -6.32
N ALA A 458 -16.84 -25.46 -5.90
CA ALA A 458 -17.52 -26.67 -6.37
C ALA A 458 -17.66 -26.66 -7.90
N ILE A 459 -18.07 -25.54 -8.51
CA ILE A 459 -18.19 -25.39 -9.97
C ILE A 459 -16.85 -25.63 -10.68
N VAL A 460 -15.77 -25.03 -10.17
CA VAL A 460 -14.43 -25.18 -10.75
C VAL A 460 -13.96 -26.62 -10.66
N TYR A 461 -14.08 -27.26 -9.47
CA TYR A 461 -13.60 -28.62 -9.27
C TYR A 461 -14.46 -29.68 -9.95
N ASP A 462 -15.77 -29.42 -10.14
CA ASP A 462 -16.63 -30.29 -10.98
C ASP A 462 -16.13 -30.31 -12.43
N ARG A 463 -15.78 -29.13 -12.96
CA ARG A 463 -15.22 -29.04 -14.32
C ARG A 463 -13.83 -29.68 -14.40
N ILE A 464 -12.97 -29.46 -13.40
CA ILE A 464 -11.64 -30.08 -13.34
C ILE A 464 -11.77 -31.61 -13.39
N ARG A 465 -12.63 -32.20 -12.56
CA ARG A 465 -12.82 -33.66 -12.53
C ARG A 465 -13.34 -34.26 -13.85
N GLN A 466 -14.07 -33.47 -14.64
CA GLN A 466 -14.69 -33.94 -15.89
C GLN A 466 -13.73 -33.84 -17.10
N ALA A 467 -12.77 -32.90 -17.09
CA ALA A 467 -12.11 -32.49 -18.30
C ALA A 467 -10.62 -32.08 -18.15
N TYR A 468 -10.05 -32.18 -16.96
CA TYR A 468 -8.69 -31.72 -16.73
C TYR A 468 -7.91 -32.76 -15.92
N THR A 469 -6.61 -32.85 -16.27
CA THR A 469 -5.62 -33.66 -15.54
C THR A 469 -4.61 -32.75 -14.83
N GLU A 470 -4.09 -33.20 -13.68
CA GLU A 470 -3.06 -32.48 -12.95
C GLU A 470 -1.75 -32.46 -13.75
N ALA A 471 -1.25 -31.27 -14.11
CA ALA A 471 -0.03 -31.06 -14.86
C ALA A 471 1.16 -30.66 -13.97
N TYR A 472 0.89 -30.01 -12.82
CA TYR A 472 1.93 -29.57 -11.90
C TYR A 472 1.36 -29.39 -10.50
N ARG A 473 2.19 -29.72 -9.49
CA ARG A 473 1.90 -29.49 -8.07
C ARG A 473 3.15 -29.08 -7.32
N GLU A 474 3.06 -28.00 -6.55
CA GLU A 474 4.14 -27.55 -5.68
C GLU A 474 3.59 -27.18 -4.30
N ARG A 475 4.32 -27.60 -3.24
CA ARG A 475 3.96 -27.25 -1.87
C ARG A 475 4.38 -25.83 -1.54
N GLN A 476 3.44 -25.02 -1.03
CA GLN A 476 3.64 -23.67 -0.57
C GLN A 476 3.07 -23.54 0.86
N GLY A 477 3.93 -23.50 1.85
CA GLY A 477 3.52 -23.51 3.26
C GLY A 477 2.67 -24.74 3.60
N ASN A 478 1.42 -24.48 3.99
CA ASN A 478 0.42 -25.51 4.34
C ASN A 478 -0.51 -25.89 3.18
N ALA A 479 -0.31 -25.29 2.01
CA ALA A 479 -1.12 -25.53 0.82
C ALA A 479 -0.28 -26.05 -0.35
N PHE A 480 -0.95 -26.45 -1.42
CA PHE A 480 -0.34 -26.80 -2.69
C PHE A 480 -0.88 -25.90 -3.78
N LEU A 481 0.02 -25.27 -4.52
CA LEU A 481 -0.30 -24.71 -5.83
C LEU A 481 -0.47 -25.85 -6.80
N VAL A 482 -1.61 -25.91 -7.50
CA VAL A 482 -1.91 -26.96 -8.47
C VAL A 482 -2.29 -26.33 -9.80
N LEU A 483 -1.67 -26.81 -10.87
CA LEU A 483 -1.99 -26.45 -12.24
C LEU A 483 -2.62 -27.67 -12.93
N TYR A 484 -3.84 -27.51 -13.41
CA TYR A 484 -4.56 -28.52 -14.18
C TYR A 484 -4.52 -28.16 -15.67
N ARG A 485 -4.39 -29.15 -16.54
CA ARG A 485 -4.38 -29.01 -17.98
C ARG A 485 -5.63 -29.69 -18.58
N LEU A 486 -6.25 -29.04 -19.56
CA LEU A 486 -7.37 -29.59 -20.33
C LEU A 486 -6.92 -30.89 -21.03
N ASP A 487 -7.75 -31.92 -21.00
CA ASP A 487 -7.46 -33.20 -21.64
C ASP A 487 -7.40 -33.06 -23.16
N ASP A 488 -6.43 -33.73 -23.81
CA ASP A 488 -6.09 -33.52 -25.21
C ASP A 488 -7.28 -33.79 -26.17
N HIS A 489 -8.18 -34.69 -25.83
CA HIS A 489 -9.39 -35.01 -26.62
C HIS A 489 -10.46 -33.88 -26.56
N LEU A 490 -10.34 -32.91 -25.66
CA LEU A 490 -11.25 -31.78 -25.51
C LEU A 490 -10.59 -30.46 -25.94
N ASN A 491 -9.33 -30.51 -26.34
CA ASN A 491 -8.58 -29.33 -26.77
C ASN A 491 -8.91 -29.05 -28.25
N PRO A 492 -9.46 -27.85 -28.60
CA PRO A 492 -9.90 -27.55 -29.97
C PRO A 492 -8.75 -27.40 -30.97
#